data_edb68c414edccc2b7e964de7751ee7e4
#
_entry.id   edb68c414edccc2b7e964de7751ee7e4
#
_cell.length_a   1.000
_cell.length_b   1.000
_cell.length_c   1.000
_cell.angle_alpha   90.00
_cell.angle_beta   90.00
_cell.angle_gamma   90.00
#
_symmetry.space_group_name_H-M   'P 1'
#
loop_
_entity.id
_entity.type
_entity.pdbx_description
1 polymer ?
#
loop_
_entity_poly.entity_id
_entity_poly.type
_entity_poly.pdbx_seq_one_letter_code
_entity_poly.pdbx_strand_id
1 'polypeptide(L)'
;MGTRNEEQHQRRKVELMEQCFDCMAEVGLSSVSIRTLARHCGCNVAVFYSYFADMDDLIVQSTAHCMSHVEDDFMAIAPKDAADVERFLDEIPRWTAEKHGKKYRLMYQVYTDPKYAEHGKAFFEGVNRRYTDYARQLESKIGLPGEVTTPLLFMIVRASVHYALFGDEFYLNAQMGLLKQVIREFMAKYSPQPAP
;
A
#
# COMPACT_ATOMS: atom_id res chain seq x y z
N MET A 1 -19.15 9.45 30.08
CA MET A 1 -17.72 9.39 30.48
C MET A 1 -16.94 8.26 29.79
N GLY A 2 -17.60 7.20 29.27
CA GLY A 2 -16.95 6.08 28.55
C GLY A 2 -16.29 6.48 27.23
N THR A 3 -16.99 7.16 26.37
CA THR A 3 -16.56 7.47 24.98
C THR A 3 -15.24 8.25 24.88
N ARG A 4 -15.00 9.25 25.71
CA ARG A 4 -13.77 10.07 25.67
C ARG A 4 -12.52 9.27 26.06
N ASN A 5 -12.63 8.34 27.00
CA ASN A 5 -11.51 7.48 27.41
C ASN A 5 -11.21 6.41 26.36
N GLU A 6 -12.25 5.85 25.74
CA GLU A 6 -12.12 4.90 24.64
C GLU A 6 -11.48 5.54 23.40
N GLU A 7 -11.90 6.75 23.04
CA GLU A 7 -11.28 7.51 21.94
C GLU A 7 -9.80 7.82 22.20
N GLN A 8 -9.45 8.20 23.42
CA GLN A 8 -8.06 8.46 23.80
C GLN A 8 -7.23 7.17 23.77
N HIS A 9 -7.78 6.05 24.24
CA HIS A 9 -7.14 4.75 24.18
C HIS A 9 -6.89 4.31 22.73
N GLN A 10 -7.90 4.42 21.88
CA GLN A 10 -7.78 4.08 20.46
C GLN A 10 -6.76 4.96 19.73
N ARG A 11 -6.77 6.28 19.98
CA ARG A 11 -5.77 7.20 19.43
C ARG A 11 -4.35 6.79 19.81
N ARG A 12 -4.12 6.46 21.09
CA ARG A 12 -2.81 6.01 21.55
C ARG A 12 -2.38 4.69 20.94
N LYS A 13 -3.32 3.77 20.73
CA LYS A 13 -3.06 2.51 20.02
C LYS A 13 -2.57 2.76 18.60
N VAL A 14 -3.23 3.65 17.86
CA VAL A 14 -2.84 4.05 16.50
C VAL A 14 -1.45 4.65 16.47
N GLU A 15 -1.16 5.62 17.35
CA GLU A 15 0.19 6.21 17.45
C GLU A 15 1.28 5.17 17.71
N LEU A 16 1.02 4.19 18.57
CA LEU A 16 1.98 3.11 18.84
C LEU A 16 2.16 2.20 17.61
N MET A 17 1.10 1.87 16.89
CA MET A 17 1.19 1.10 15.65
C MET A 17 2.05 1.79 14.61
N GLU A 18 1.83 3.09 14.39
CA GLU A 18 2.58 3.88 13.41
C GLU A 18 4.06 3.99 13.78
N GLN A 19 4.36 4.37 15.02
CA GLN A 19 5.74 4.50 15.50
C GLN A 19 6.50 3.16 15.45
N CYS A 20 5.85 2.07 15.84
CA CYS A 20 6.46 0.74 15.80
C CYS A 20 6.69 0.26 14.37
N PHE A 21 5.72 0.47 13.48
CA PHE A 21 5.85 0.10 12.08
C PHE A 21 7.00 0.86 11.40
N ASP A 22 7.10 2.18 11.61
CA ASP A 22 8.16 2.99 11.06
C ASP A 22 9.54 2.56 11.61
N CYS A 23 9.63 2.25 12.90
CA CYS A 23 10.85 1.71 13.51
C CYS A 23 11.24 0.36 12.86
N MET A 24 10.29 -0.57 12.73
CA MET A 24 10.53 -1.87 12.09
C MET A 24 10.93 -1.73 10.62
N ALA A 25 10.32 -0.80 9.88
CA ALA A 25 10.64 -0.53 8.49
C ALA A 25 12.05 0.07 8.32
N GLU A 26 12.53 0.83 9.31
CA GLU A 26 13.85 1.46 9.29
C GLU A 26 14.96 0.48 9.64
N VAL A 27 14.82 -0.30 10.73
CA VAL A 27 15.91 -1.13 11.25
C VAL A 27 15.79 -2.60 10.88
N GLY A 28 14.67 -3.02 10.29
CA GLY A 28 14.37 -4.41 9.92
C GLY A 28 13.70 -5.21 11.04
N LEU A 29 12.79 -6.10 10.66
CA LEU A 29 11.96 -6.89 11.58
C LEU A 29 12.79 -7.74 12.56
N SER A 30 13.87 -8.35 12.09
CA SER A 30 14.76 -9.19 12.91
C SER A 30 15.56 -8.44 13.97
N SER A 31 15.65 -7.11 13.84
CA SER A 31 16.46 -6.27 14.74
C SER A 31 15.65 -5.68 15.90
N VAL A 32 14.33 -5.92 15.93
CA VAL A 32 13.45 -5.34 16.95
C VAL A 32 13.02 -6.34 18.01
N SER A 33 12.75 -5.82 19.18
CA SER A 33 12.09 -6.52 20.29
C SER A 33 11.09 -5.56 20.93
N ILE A 34 10.15 -6.08 21.71
CA ILE A 34 9.19 -5.24 22.42
C ILE A 34 9.87 -4.18 23.31
N ARG A 35 11.06 -4.48 23.85
CA ARG A 35 11.87 -3.54 24.64
C ARG A 35 12.45 -2.41 23.79
N THR A 36 12.96 -2.74 22.57
CA THR A 36 13.50 -1.73 21.67
C THR A 36 12.40 -0.82 21.13
N LEU A 37 11.23 -1.39 20.80
CA LEU A 37 10.07 -0.61 20.38
C LEU A 37 9.53 0.28 21.50
N ALA A 38 9.39 -0.23 22.73
CA ALA A 38 8.97 0.56 23.87
C ALA A 38 9.88 1.77 24.10
N ARG A 39 11.20 1.58 24.02
CA ARG A 39 12.17 2.67 24.11
C ARG A 39 12.00 3.68 22.97
N HIS A 40 11.79 3.21 21.74
CA HIS A 40 11.57 4.08 20.58
C HIS A 40 10.29 4.94 20.75
N CYS A 41 9.21 4.34 21.26
CA CYS A 41 7.93 5.03 21.51
C CYS A 41 7.91 5.84 22.81
N GLY A 42 9.02 5.95 23.54
CA GLY A 42 9.10 6.71 24.79
C GLY A 42 8.21 6.16 25.91
N CYS A 43 7.94 4.85 25.94
CA CYS A 43 7.08 4.23 26.95
C CYS A 43 7.73 2.97 27.54
N ASN A 44 7.11 2.38 28.57
CA ASN A 44 7.55 1.12 29.14
C ASN A 44 6.84 -0.07 28.47
N VAL A 45 7.40 -1.26 28.62
CA VAL A 45 6.87 -2.49 28.01
C VAL A 45 5.45 -2.82 28.48
N ALA A 46 5.08 -2.47 29.71
CA ALA A 46 3.72 -2.70 30.22
C ALA A 46 2.65 -1.94 29.43
N VAL A 47 3.01 -0.76 28.87
CA VAL A 47 2.10 0.02 28.02
C VAL A 47 1.74 -0.80 26.76
N PHE A 48 2.70 -1.49 26.14
CA PHE A 48 2.40 -2.31 24.97
C PHE A 48 1.39 -3.43 25.28
N TYR A 49 1.56 -4.13 26.40
CA TYR A 49 0.65 -5.19 26.80
C TYR A 49 -0.75 -4.73 27.20
N SER A 50 -0.97 -3.42 27.35
CA SER A 50 -2.32 -2.85 27.51
C SER A 50 -3.06 -2.63 26.18
N TYR A 51 -2.34 -2.70 25.04
CA TYR A 51 -2.88 -2.48 23.70
C TYR A 51 -2.78 -3.71 22.80
N PHE A 52 -1.78 -4.56 23.00
CA PHE A 52 -1.46 -5.72 22.15
C PHE A 52 -1.25 -6.96 23.02
N ALA A 53 -1.74 -8.09 22.57
CA ALA A 53 -1.60 -9.35 23.27
C ALA A 53 -0.13 -9.79 23.41
N ASP A 54 0.63 -9.61 22.32
CA ASP A 54 2.05 -9.93 22.25
C ASP A 54 2.73 -9.16 21.11
N MET A 55 3.99 -9.51 20.81
CA MET A 55 4.77 -8.89 19.73
C MET A 55 4.18 -9.22 18.35
N ASP A 56 3.62 -10.40 18.16
CA ASP A 56 3.06 -10.82 16.88
C ASP A 56 1.77 -10.07 16.58
N ASP A 57 0.93 -9.90 17.56
CA ASP A 57 -0.29 -9.10 17.47
C ASP A 57 0.04 -7.64 17.11
N LEU A 58 1.06 -7.05 17.73
CA LEU A 58 1.56 -5.72 17.37
C LEU A 58 2.03 -5.68 15.91
N ILE A 59 2.86 -6.65 15.46
CA ILE A 59 3.40 -6.69 14.09
C ILE A 59 2.25 -6.75 13.08
N VAL A 60 1.30 -7.66 13.26
CA VAL A 60 0.19 -7.86 12.33
C VAL A 60 -0.70 -6.62 12.27
N GLN A 61 -1.12 -6.09 13.42
CA GLN A 61 -2.01 -4.93 13.47
C GLN A 61 -1.35 -3.67 12.89
N SER A 62 -0.08 -3.40 13.26
CA SER A 62 0.64 -2.23 12.75
C SER A 62 0.90 -2.33 11.25
N THR A 63 1.25 -3.53 10.74
CA THR A 63 1.45 -3.73 9.30
C THR A 63 0.16 -3.51 8.53
N ALA A 64 -0.96 -4.09 8.94
CA ALA A 64 -2.25 -3.91 8.29
C ALA A 64 -2.70 -2.45 8.31
N HIS A 65 -2.60 -1.77 9.47
CA HIS A 65 -2.96 -0.36 9.63
C HIS A 65 -2.13 0.57 8.75
N CYS A 66 -0.80 0.48 8.84
CA CYS A 66 0.08 1.41 8.11
C CYS A 66 0.06 1.15 6.59
N MET A 67 -0.12 -0.10 6.16
CA MET A 67 -0.24 -0.41 4.74
C MET A 67 -1.58 0.04 4.13
N SER A 68 -2.66 0.14 4.92
CA SER A 68 -3.91 0.76 4.43
C SER A 68 -3.71 2.24 4.08
N HIS A 69 -2.92 2.99 4.86
CA HIS A 69 -2.58 4.38 4.53
C HIS A 69 -1.69 4.49 3.28
N VAL A 70 -0.81 3.51 3.03
CA VAL A 70 -0.04 3.46 1.76
C VAL A 70 -0.97 3.33 0.55
N GLU A 71 -2.03 2.53 0.68
CA GLU A 71 -3.04 2.39 -0.38
C GLU A 71 -3.86 3.67 -0.57
N ASP A 72 -4.24 4.35 0.52
CA ASP A 72 -4.93 5.65 0.46
C ASP A 72 -4.06 6.71 -0.22
N ASP A 73 -2.77 6.76 0.11
CA ASP A 73 -1.79 7.64 -0.55
C ASP A 73 -1.68 7.36 -2.06
N PHE A 74 -1.66 6.07 -2.45
CA PHE A 74 -1.65 5.66 -3.86
C PHE A 74 -2.92 6.13 -4.59
N MET A 75 -4.08 5.94 -4.00
CA MET A 75 -5.35 6.37 -4.57
C MET A 75 -5.46 7.90 -4.69
N ALA A 76 -4.84 8.65 -3.76
CA ALA A 76 -4.85 10.10 -3.77
C ALA A 76 -4.06 10.73 -4.94
N ILE A 77 -3.03 10.03 -5.46
CA ILE A 77 -2.20 10.51 -6.59
C ILE A 77 -2.65 9.97 -7.95
N ALA A 78 -3.67 9.12 -7.98
CA ALA A 78 -4.15 8.50 -9.21
C ALA A 78 -4.63 9.51 -10.27
N PRO A 79 -4.70 9.11 -11.54
CA PRO A 79 -5.08 9.99 -12.64
C PRO A 79 -6.43 10.67 -12.38
N LYS A 80 -6.50 11.96 -12.66
CA LYS A 80 -7.75 12.74 -12.55
C LYS A 80 -8.61 12.62 -13.80
N ASP A 81 -7.97 12.41 -14.93
CA ASP A 81 -8.58 12.25 -16.25
C ASP A 81 -7.67 11.42 -17.18
N ALA A 82 -8.12 11.20 -18.42
CA ALA A 82 -7.39 10.44 -19.41
C ALA A 82 -6.03 11.05 -19.80
N ALA A 83 -5.91 12.38 -19.79
CA ALA A 83 -4.67 13.09 -20.15
C ALA A 83 -3.58 12.92 -19.07
N ASP A 84 -3.99 12.65 -17.83
CA ASP A 84 -3.11 12.48 -16.68
C ASP A 84 -2.46 11.08 -16.61
N VAL A 85 -3.00 10.10 -17.35
CA VAL A 85 -2.61 8.69 -17.23
C VAL A 85 -1.13 8.47 -17.56
N GLU A 86 -0.61 9.05 -18.62
CA GLU A 86 0.81 8.84 -18.99
C GLU A 86 1.76 9.42 -17.97
N ARG A 87 1.50 10.62 -17.48
CA ARG A 87 2.29 11.25 -16.41
C ARG A 87 2.28 10.38 -15.15
N PHE A 88 1.10 9.89 -14.75
CA PHE A 88 0.98 8.97 -13.61
C PHE A 88 1.83 7.72 -13.78
N LEU A 89 1.80 7.09 -14.97
CA LEU A 89 2.60 5.88 -15.26
C LEU A 89 4.11 6.16 -15.22
N ASP A 90 4.55 7.37 -15.54
CA ASP A 90 5.96 7.76 -15.46
C ASP A 90 6.42 8.00 -14.02
N GLU A 91 5.56 8.59 -13.20
CA GLU A 91 5.92 9.04 -11.86
C GLU A 91 5.74 7.94 -10.79
N ILE A 92 4.72 7.09 -10.91
CA ILE A 92 4.29 6.17 -9.86
C ILE A 92 5.38 5.19 -9.38
N PRO A 93 6.26 4.61 -10.21
CA PRO A 93 7.27 3.68 -9.71
C PRO A 93 8.28 4.35 -8.79
N ARG A 94 8.76 5.53 -9.18
CA ARG A 94 9.73 6.29 -8.38
C ARG A 94 9.09 6.83 -7.10
N TRP A 95 7.89 7.39 -7.21
CA TRP A 95 7.11 7.83 -6.06
C TRP A 95 6.90 6.67 -5.06
N THR A 96 6.55 5.47 -5.53
CA THR A 96 6.39 4.29 -4.69
C THR A 96 7.69 3.92 -3.98
N ALA A 97 8.81 3.93 -4.71
CA ALA A 97 10.12 3.60 -4.15
C ALA A 97 10.57 4.61 -3.09
N GLU A 98 10.46 5.89 -3.38
CA GLU A 98 10.92 6.98 -2.51
C GLU A 98 10.06 7.11 -1.26
N LYS A 99 8.74 7.08 -1.43
CA LYS A 99 7.80 7.32 -0.32
C LYS A 99 7.53 6.07 0.53
N HIS A 100 7.45 4.90 -0.10
CA HIS A 100 6.92 3.69 0.54
C HIS A 100 7.82 2.44 0.43
N GLY A 101 9.00 2.53 -0.19
CA GLY A 101 9.86 1.37 -0.43
C GLY A 101 10.20 0.58 0.84
N LYS A 102 10.54 1.27 1.95
CA LYS A 102 10.82 0.62 3.24
C LYS A 102 9.58 -0.08 3.82
N LYS A 103 8.40 0.55 3.68
CA LYS A 103 7.12 0.02 4.16
C LYS A 103 6.73 -1.25 3.39
N TYR A 104 6.87 -1.25 2.07
CA TYR A 104 6.65 -2.46 1.26
C TYR A 104 7.63 -3.58 1.61
N ARG A 105 8.91 -3.26 1.84
CA ARG A 105 9.90 -4.25 2.26
C ARG A 105 9.49 -4.93 3.57
N LEU A 106 9.09 -4.16 4.58
CA LEU A 106 8.61 -4.71 5.85
C LEU A 106 7.35 -5.54 5.67
N MET A 107 6.36 -5.03 4.93
CA MET A 107 5.11 -5.76 4.64
C MET A 107 5.39 -7.14 4.02
N TYR A 108 6.30 -7.20 3.04
CA TYR A 108 6.67 -8.49 2.43
C TYR A 108 7.40 -9.39 3.42
N GLN A 109 8.29 -8.86 4.25
CA GLN A 109 8.94 -9.66 5.31
C GLN A 109 7.92 -10.27 6.27
N VAL A 110 6.91 -9.50 6.67
CA VAL A 110 5.85 -9.98 7.56
C VAL A 110 4.98 -11.02 6.85
N TYR A 111 4.38 -10.70 5.72
CA TYR A 111 3.32 -11.52 5.10
C TYR A 111 3.84 -12.71 4.27
N THR A 112 5.15 -12.79 4.00
CA THR A 112 5.77 -14.00 3.41
C THR A 112 6.31 -14.96 4.48
N ASP A 113 6.36 -14.55 5.75
CA ASP A 113 6.66 -15.47 6.85
C ASP A 113 5.48 -16.42 7.06
N PRO A 114 5.72 -17.75 7.08
CA PRO A 114 4.67 -18.75 7.30
C PRO A 114 3.83 -18.50 8.54
N LYS A 115 4.41 -17.87 9.57
CA LYS A 115 3.74 -17.53 10.82
C LYS A 115 2.56 -16.57 10.63
N TYR A 116 2.66 -15.65 9.65
CA TYR A 116 1.66 -14.63 9.38
C TYR A 116 0.91 -14.82 8.06
N ALA A 117 1.07 -15.98 7.42
CA ALA A 117 0.54 -16.23 6.06
C ALA A 117 -0.98 -15.99 5.95
N GLU A 118 -1.77 -16.45 6.94
CA GLU A 118 -3.23 -16.22 6.95
C GLU A 118 -3.60 -14.74 7.10
N HIS A 119 -2.84 -13.98 7.89
CA HIS A 119 -3.03 -12.53 7.99
C HIS A 119 -2.68 -11.83 6.67
N GLY A 120 -1.61 -12.27 6.01
CA GLY A 120 -1.24 -11.79 4.69
C GLY A 120 -2.32 -12.06 3.64
N LYS A 121 -2.89 -13.26 3.62
CA LYS A 121 -3.99 -13.63 2.73
C LYS A 121 -5.20 -12.72 2.96
N ALA A 122 -5.65 -12.58 4.20
CA ALA A 122 -6.78 -11.71 4.55
C ALA A 122 -6.53 -10.25 4.17
N PHE A 123 -5.30 -9.75 4.40
CA PHE A 123 -4.88 -8.41 3.99
C PHE A 123 -5.01 -8.22 2.47
N PHE A 124 -4.42 -9.11 1.66
CA PHE A 124 -4.47 -9.00 0.20
C PHE A 124 -5.87 -9.19 -0.38
N GLU A 125 -6.75 -9.97 0.25
CA GLU A 125 -8.16 -10.01 -0.13
C GLU A 125 -8.85 -8.64 0.07
N GLY A 126 -8.50 -7.92 1.14
CA GLY A 126 -8.94 -6.54 1.38
C GLY A 126 -8.42 -5.57 0.32
N VAL A 127 -7.12 -5.63 0.03
CA VAL A 127 -6.47 -4.84 -1.03
C VAL A 127 -7.14 -5.04 -2.39
N ASN A 128 -7.37 -6.31 -2.76
CA ASN A 128 -8.01 -6.65 -4.04
C ASN A 128 -9.41 -6.04 -4.17
N ARG A 129 -10.22 -6.09 -3.10
CA ARG A 129 -11.55 -5.46 -3.09
C ARG A 129 -11.45 -3.95 -3.28
N ARG A 130 -10.60 -3.26 -2.50
CA ARG A 130 -10.42 -1.80 -2.58
C ARG A 130 -9.93 -1.35 -3.95
N TYR A 131 -8.97 -2.03 -4.55
CA TYR A 131 -8.48 -1.70 -5.89
C TYR A 131 -9.52 -1.97 -6.97
N THR A 132 -10.34 -3.01 -6.83
CA THR A 132 -11.45 -3.27 -7.75
C THR A 132 -12.50 -2.15 -7.67
N ASP A 133 -12.88 -1.74 -6.47
CA ASP A 133 -13.84 -0.64 -6.27
C ASP A 133 -13.28 0.70 -6.78
N TYR A 134 -11.99 0.91 -6.58
CA TYR A 134 -11.30 2.09 -7.08
C TYR A 134 -11.23 2.11 -8.62
N ALA A 135 -10.90 0.99 -9.26
CA ALA A 135 -10.88 0.86 -10.72
C ALA A 135 -12.25 1.21 -11.34
N ARG A 136 -13.35 0.82 -10.69
CA ARG A 136 -14.70 1.22 -11.11
C ARG A 136 -14.93 2.73 -11.00
N GLN A 137 -14.39 3.37 -9.96
CA GLN A 137 -14.49 4.83 -9.81
C GLN A 137 -13.65 5.58 -10.86
N LEU A 138 -12.55 5.01 -11.34
CA LEU A 138 -11.75 5.58 -12.41
C LEU A 138 -12.45 5.51 -13.77
N GLU A 139 -13.37 4.59 -14.00
CA GLU A 139 -14.06 4.41 -15.28
C GLU A 139 -14.66 5.72 -15.82
N SER A 140 -15.35 6.49 -14.98
CA SER A 140 -15.92 7.78 -15.38
C SER A 140 -14.89 8.88 -15.64
N LYS A 141 -13.67 8.72 -15.12
CA LYS A 141 -12.60 9.73 -15.23
C LYS A 141 -11.70 9.50 -16.44
N ILE A 142 -11.33 8.25 -16.68
CA ILE A 142 -10.34 7.89 -17.72
C ILE A 142 -10.96 7.23 -18.94
N GLY A 143 -12.26 6.89 -18.90
CA GLY A 143 -12.99 6.31 -20.03
C GLY A 143 -12.68 4.83 -20.29
N LEU A 144 -12.04 4.12 -19.35
CA LEU A 144 -11.78 2.68 -19.46
C LEU A 144 -12.72 1.88 -18.56
N PRO A 145 -13.35 0.80 -19.05
CA PRO A 145 -14.19 -0.07 -18.22
C PRO A 145 -13.44 -0.63 -17.02
N GLY A 146 -14.13 -0.76 -15.87
CA GLY A 146 -13.53 -1.26 -14.64
C GLY A 146 -12.92 -2.67 -14.77
N GLU A 147 -13.50 -3.52 -15.62
CA GLU A 147 -12.97 -4.84 -15.95
C GLU A 147 -11.63 -4.84 -16.69
N VAL A 148 -11.33 -3.73 -17.43
CA VAL A 148 -10.03 -3.49 -18.07
C VAL A 148 -9.08 -2.79 -17.10
N THR A 149 -9.58 -1.80 -16.39
CA THR A 149 -8.79 -0.95 -15.48
C THR A 149 -8.25 -1.76 -14.29
N THR A 150 -9.04 -2.69 -13.73
CA THR A 150 -8.64 -3.49 -12.56
C THR A 150 -7.34 -4.29 -12.79
N PRO A 151 -7.22 -5.16 -13.81
CA PRO A 151 -5.97 -5.89 -14.04
C PRO A 151 -4.80 -4.98 -14.38
N LEU A 152 -5.02 -3.89 -15.13
CA LEU A 152 -3.97 -2.92 -15.44
C LEU A 152 -3.45 -2.24 -14.17
N LEU A 153 -4.34 -1.86 -13.25
CA LEU A 153 -3.98 -1.27 -11.97
C LEU A 153 -3.11 -2.22 -11.13
N PHE A 154 -3.48 -3.51 -11.06
CA PHE A 154 -2.67 -4.51 -10.38
C PHE A 154 -1.28 -4.68 -11.00
N MET A 155 -1.18 -4.64 -12.32
CA MET A 155 0.12 -4.73 -13.01
C MET A 155 0.99 -3.50 -12.72
N ILE A 156 0.42 -2.29 -12.73
CA ILE A 156 1.11 -1.04 -12.39
C ILE A 156 1.66 -1.08 -10.96
N VAL A 157 0.81 -1.45 -10.00
CA VAL A 157 1.22 -1.57 -8.59
C VAL A 157 2.33 -2.60 -8.43
N ARG A 158 2.22 -3.76 -9.06
CA ARG A 158 3.25 -4.82 -8.98
C ARG A 158 4.57 -4.38 -9.58
N ALA A 159 4.58 -3.73 -10.73
CA ALA A 159 5.79 -3.20 -11.36
C ALA A 159 6.45 -2.13 -10.46
N SER A 160 5.66 -1.22 -9.91
CA SER A 160 6.13 -0.16 -9.01
C SER A 160 6.72 -0.72 -7.71
N VAL A 161 6.05 -1.69 -7.10
CA VAL A 161 6.54 -2.35 -5.88
C VAL A 161 7.79 -3.17 -6.16
N HIS A 162 7.87 -3.90 -7.28
CA HIS A 162 9.09 -4.62 -7.66
C HIS A 162 10.28 -3.66 -7.77
N TYR A 163 10.08 -2.54 -8.46
CA TYR A 163 11.10 -1.50 -8.56
C TYR A 163 11.50 -0.93 -7.18
N ALA A 164 10.52 -0.67 -6.31
CA ALA A 164 10.77 -0.17 -4.97
C ALA A 164 11.58 -1.14 -4.09
N LEU A 165 11.46 -2.45 -4.33
CA LEU A 165 12.17 -3.50 -3.58
C LEU A 165 13.59 -3.78 -4.09
N PHE A 166 13.78 -3.76 -5.42
CA PHE A 166 14.97 -4.28 -6.07
C PHE A 166 15.75 -3.24 -6.88
N GLY A 167 15.16 -2.07 -7.21
CA GLY A 167 15.78 -1.06 -8.07
C GLY A 167 16.01 -1.53 -9.52
N ASP A 168 15.26 -2.53 -9.99
CA ASP A 168 15.44 -3.15 -11.29
C ASP A 168 14.82 -2.26 -12.40
N GLU A 169 15.63 -1.38 -12.95
CA GLU A 169 15.28 -0.47 -14.05
C GLU A 169 14.95 -1.21 -15.36
N PHE A 170 15.63 -2.32 -15.64
CA PHE A 170 15.39 -3.09 -16.88
C PHE A 170 13.98 -3.69 -16.85
N TYR A 171 13.64 -4.36 -15.76
CA TYR A 171 12.33 -4.96 -15.56
C TYR A 171 11.21 -3.91 -15.55
N LEU A 172 11.44 -2.79 -14.83
CA LEU A 172 10.51 -1.67 -14.78
C LEU A 172 10.21 -1.13 -16.18
N ASN A 173 11.24 -0.79 -16.95
CA ASN A 173 11.10 -0.18 -18.26
C ASN A 173 10.39 -1.11 -19.24
N ALA A 174 10.69 -2.42 -19.21
CA ALA A 174 10.02 -3.41 -20.02
C ALA A 174 8.53 -3.51 -19.71
N GLN A 175 8.17 -3.58 -18.43
CA GLN A 175 6.77 -3.69 -18.01
C GLN A 175 5.98 -2.39 -18.25
N MET A 176 6.53 -1.25 -17.86
CA MET A 176 5.85 0.04 -18.02
C MET A 176 5.71 0.43 -19.49
N GLY A 177 6.69 0.07 -20.34
CA GLY A 177 6.59 0.26 -21.78
C GLY A 177 5.41 -0.51 -22.39
N LEU A 178 5.27 -1.79 -22.05
CA LEU A 178 4.15 -2.62 -22.48
C LEU A 178 2.80 -2.09 -21.93
N LEU A 179 2.76 -1.75 -20.65
CA LEU A 179 1.54 -1.23 -20.02
C LEU A 179 1.06 0.07 -20.68
N LYS A 180 1.96 0.99 -20.98
CA LYS A 180 1.63 2.23 -21.71
C LYS A 180 1.06 1.95 -23.09
N GLN A 181 1.66 1.02 -23.83
CA GLN A 181 1.15 0.63 -25.14
C GLN A 181 -0.26 0.06 -25.03
N VAL A 182 -0.49 -0.91 -24.14
CA VAL A 182 -1.79 -1.56 -23.93
C VAL A 182 -2.86 -0.53 -23.50
N ILE A 183 -2.51 0.38 -22.58
CA ILE A 183 -3.43 1.42 -22.13
C ILE A 183 -3.81 2.37 -23.27
N ARG A 184 -2.86 2.81 -24.11
CA ARG A 184 -3.15 3.65 -25.28
C ARG A 184 -4.10 2.94 -26.25
N GLU A 185 -3.89 1.67 -26.54
CA GLU A 185 -4.75 0.87 -27.41
C GLU A 185 -6.17 0.76 -26.85
N PHE A 186 -6.31 0.50 -25.54
CA PHE A 186 -7.62 0.47 -24.91
C PHE A 186 -8.28 1.85 -24.87
N MET A 187 -7.55 2.91 -24.53
CA MET A 187 -8.09 4.26 -24.56
C MET A 187 -8.58 4.65 -25.96
N ALA A 188 -7.84 4.34 -27.02
CA ALA A 188 -8.27 4.56 -28.39
C ALA A 188 -9.54 3.78 -28.75
N LYS A 189 -9.66 2.54 -28.26
CA LYS A 189 -10.83 1.67 -28.50
C LYS A 189 -12.10 2.16 -27.80
N TYR A 190 -11.97 2.69 -26.58
CA TYR A 190 -13.10 3.09 -25.74
C TYR A 190 -13.36 4.59 -25.75
N SER A 191 -12.48 5.41 -26.38
CA SER A 191 -12.78 6.84 -26.59
C SER A 191 -14.02 7.00 -27.43
N PRO A 192 -14.94 7.95 -27.06
CA PRO A 192 -16.08 8.26 -27.90
C PRO A 192 -15.57 8.69 -29.30
N GLN A 193 -16.00 7.97 -30.33
CA GLN A 193 -15.72 8.42 -31.71
C GLN A 193 -16.40 9.78 -31.90
N PRO A 194 -15.72 10.78 -32.51
CA PRO A 194 -16.40 12.01 -32.87
C PRO A 194 -17.63 11.65 -33.72
N ALA A 195 -18.78 12.19 -33.33
CA ALA A 195 -20.01 11.99 -34.09
C ALA A 195 -19.78 12.43 -35.55
N PRO A 196 -20.30 11.68 -36.53
CA PRO A 196 -20.13 11.96 -37.95
C PRO A 196 -20.73 13.31 -38.37
#